data_aeb4550806cb38ebce0f870318ddc2c7
#
_entry.id   aeb4550806cb38ebce0f870318ddc2c7
#
_cell.length_a   1.000
_cell.length_b   1.000
_cell.length_c   1.000
_cell.angle_alpha   90.00
_cell.angle_beta   90.00
_cell.angle_gamma   90.00
#
_symmetry.space_group_name_H-M   'P 1'
#
loop_
_entity.id
_entity.type
_entity.pdbx_description
1 polymer ?
#
loop_
_entity_poly.entity_id
_entity_poly.type
_entity_poly.pdbx_seq_one_letter_code
_entity_poly.pdbx_strand_id
1 'polypeptide(L)'
;MAHVSRFNFRPKKQRTLYLSIPVWIALVGFVFYSDSDFSGVRSVNSPMGQSLITADQKFTFCNEGSQQNCVVDGDTIHFSGIKIRVEDIDTPEIHDYKCEQELKRGLRAKSRLLELLNEGPFTIVSNGGDDEDRYGRKLRRLMRNKHSLGDSLVDEGLARRYAEGRRSWCL
;
A
#
# COMPACT_ATOMS: atom_id res chain seq x y z
N MET A 1 14.54 -14.58 -55.54
CA MET A 1 14.54 -15.95 -55.00
C MET A 1 15.53 -15.98 -53.84
N ALA A 2 15.04 -15.94 -52.61
CA ALA A 2 15.86 -15.90 -51.40
C ALA A 2 15.83 -17.28 -50.74
N HIS A 3 16.99 -17.83 -50.51
CA HIS A 3 17.24 -19.15 -49.97
C HIS A 3 17.12 -19.09 -48.41
N VAL A 4 16.14 -19.75 -47.86
CA VAL A 4 15.97 -19.86 -46.41
C VAL A 4 16.69 -21.10 -45.88
N SER A 5 17.79 -20.90 -45.16
CA SER A 5 18.52 -21.98 -44.48
C SER A 5 17.82 -22.35 -43.18
N ARG A 6 17.37 -23.59 -43.09
CA ARG A 6 16.83 -24.17 -41.84
C ARG A 6 17.97 -24.63 -40.93
N PHE A 7 18.11 -24.00 -39.77
CA PHE A 7 18.97 -24.49 -38.69
C PHE A 7 18.27 -25.59 -37.91
N ASN A 8 18.87 -26.79 -37.93
CA ASN A 8 18.39 -27.95 -37.18
C ASN A 8 19.12 -28.03 -35.84
N PHE A 9 18.42 -27.70 -34.73
CA PHE A 9 18.94 -27.88 -33.36
C PHE A 9 18.69 -29.34 -32.92
N ARG A 10 19.74 -30.11 -32.70
CA ARG A 10 19.69 -31.42 -32.03
C ARG A 10 19.93 -31.18 -30.51
N PRO A 11 19.05 -31.63 -29.61
CA PRO A 11 19.32 -31.55 -28.19
C PRO A 11 20.39 -32.58 -27.76
N LYS A 12 21.42 -32.12 -27.05
CA LYS A 12 22.41 -32.97 -26.40
C LYS A 12 21.77 -33.68 -25.22
N LYS A 13 21.83 -35.01 -25.25
CA LYS A 13 21.41 -35.93 -24.20
C LYS A 13 22.38 -35.80 -23.01
N GLN A 14 21.94 -35.15 -21.93
CA GLN A 14 22.71 -35.14 -20.67
C GLN A 14 22.56 -36.51 -19.98
N ARG A 15 23.69 -37.16 -19.75
CA ARG A 15 23.78 -38.35 -18.90
C ARG A 15 23.78 -37.93 -17.43
N THR A 16 22.70 -38.22 -16.73
CA THR A 16 22.62 -38.06 -15.28
C THR A 16 23.45 -39.14 -14.61
N LEU A 17 24.57 -38.78 -14.01
CA LEU A 17 25.33 -39.63 -13.12
C LEU A 17 24.65 -39.58 -11.75
N TYR A 18 24.00 -40.65 -11.37
CA TYR A 18 23.56 -40.88 -9.99
C TYR A 18 24.79 -41.20 -9.11
N LEU A 19 25.29 -40.23 -8.38
CA LEU A 19 26.20 -40.44 -7.25
C LEU A 19 25.35 -40.80 -6.03
N SER A 20 25.47 -42.00 -5.59
CA SER A 20 24.88 -42.49 -4.32
C SER A 20 25.56 -41.80 -3.15
N ILE A 21 24.89 -40.83 -2.53
CA ILE A 21 25.31 -40.20 -1.28
C ILE A 21 24.80 -41.08 -0.14
N PRO A 22 25.68 -41.53 0.81
CA PRO A 22 25.25 -42.38 1.90
C PRO A 22 24.31 -41.63 2.87
N VAL A 23 23.28 -42.34 3.32
CA VAL A 23 22.13 -41.91 4.13
C VAL A 23 22.48 -41.34 5.52
N TRP A 24 23.75 -41.17 5.86
CA TRP A 24 24.21 -40.81 7.23
C TRP A 24 24.45 -39.29 7.44
N ILE A 25 24.19 -38.42 6.48
CA ILE A 25 24.37 -36.96 6.65
C ILE A 25 23.03 -36.23 6.82
N ALA A 26 21.93 -36.92 7.02
CA ALA A 26 20.58 -36.33 7.11
C ALA A 26 20.17 -35.88 8.53
N LEU A 27 21.06 -35.85 9.52
CA LEU A 27 20.66 -35.55 10.92
C LEU A 27 21.34 -34.34 11.59
N VAL A 28 22.12 -33.52 10.87
CA VAL A 28 22.76 -32.33 11.46
C VAL A 28 22.41 -31.01 10.72
N GLY A 29 21.55 -31.04 9.69
CA GLY A 29 21.18 -29.90 8.89
C GLY A 29 19.88 -29.19 9.30
N PHE A 30 19.29 -29.49 10.47
CA PHE A 30 18.01 -28.89 10.89
C PHE A 30 18.19 -27.81 11.96
N VAL A 31 19.23 -26.99 11.86
CA VAL A 31 19.34 -25.79 12.68
C VAL A 31 19.76 -24.64 11.80
N PHE A 32 18.96 -23.53 11.88
CA PHE A 32 19.12 -22.26 11.17
C PHE A 32 18.56 -22.20 9.74
N TYR A 33 17.27 -22.53 9.54
CA TYR A 33 16.48 -21.70 8.67
C TYR A 33 16.02 -20.51 9.54
N SER A 34 16.82 -19.47 9.53
CA SER A 34 16.39 -18.19 10.06
C SER A 34 15.25 -17.74 9.15
N ASP A 35 14.03 -17.80 9.66
CA ASP A 35 12.93 -16.99 9.13
C ASP A 35 13.44 -15.57 9.10
N SER A 36 13.75 -15.07 7.90
CA SER A 36 13.87 -13.64 7.68
C SER A 36 12.48 -13.09 7.93
N ASP A 37 12.28 -12.68 9.17
CA ASP A 37 11.12 -11.90 9.60
C ASP A 37 10.89 -10.78 8.59
N PHE A 38 9.91 -10.97 7.73
CA PHE A 38 9.28 -9.88 7.01
C PHE A 38 8.41 -9.12 8.02
N SER A 39 9.10 -8.47 8.95
CA SER A 39 8.53 -7.81 10.10
C SER A 39 8.16 -6.37 9.77
N GLY A 40 6.94 -6.15 9.41
CA GLY A 40 6.37 -4.81 9.23
C GLY A 40 4.84 -4.78 9.24
N VAL A 41 4.19 -5.95 9.10
CA VAL A 41 2.73 -6.02 9.07
C VAL A 41 2.24 -7.02 10.10
N ARG A 42 1.67 -6.53 11.21
CA ARG A 42 0.97 -7.36 12.19
C ARG A 42 -0.53 -7.18 12.00
N SER A 43 -1.20 -8.26 11.62
CA SER A 43 -2.66 -8.32 11.64
C SER A 43 -3.12 -8.84 13.00
N VAL A 44 -3.95 -8.09 13.68
CA VAL A 44 -4.60 -8.50 14.92
C VAL A 44 -6.12 -8.39 14.76
N ASN A 45 -6.84 -9.46 15.06
CA ASN A 45 -8.29 -9.44 15.05
C ASN A 45 -8.78 -8.77 16.34
N SER A 46 -9.50 -7.67 16.20
CA SER A 46 -10.21 -7.03 17.32
C SER A 46 -11.46 -7.84 17.70
N PRO A 47 -11.85 -7.91 18.98
CA PRO A 47 -13.07 -8.58 19.40
C PRO A 47 -14.37 -8.03 18.79
N MET A 48 -14.31 -6.91 18.05
CA MET A 48 -15.44 -6.33 17.33
C MET A 48 -15.40 -6.62 15.80
N GLY A 49 -14.63 -7.61 15.34
CA GLY A 49 -14.59 -7.98 13.92
C GLY A 49 -13.88 -6.98 12.99
N GLN A 50 -13.23 -5.94 13.54
CA GLN A 50 -12.45 -4.98 12.77
C GLN A 50 -11.08 -5.56 12.44
N SER A 51 -10.71 -5.55 11.17
CA SER A 51 -9.34 -5.89 10.77
C SER A 51 -8.41 -4.72 11.09
N LEU A 52 -7.43 -4.96 11.95
CA LEU A 52 -6.40 -3.99 12.35
C LEU A 52 -5.07 -4.41 11.73
N ILE A 53 -4.47 -3.53 10.95
CA ILE A 53 -3.14 -3.74 10.37
C ILE A 53 -2.25 -2.61 10.85
N THR A 54 -1.17 -2.92 11.56
CA THR A 54 -0.17 -1.93 11.94
C THR A 54 0.81 -1.73 10.80
N ALA A 55 0.93 -0.50 10.33
CA ALA A 55 1.87 -0.08 9.30
C ALA A 55 3.04 0.67 9.95
N ASP A 56 4.24 0.18 9.71
CA ASP A 56 5.52 0.79 10.13
C ASP A 56 6.48 0.76 8.94
N GLN A 57 6.06 1.37 7.85
CA GLN A 57 6.79 1.37 6.59
C GLN A 57 6.91 2.79 6.08
N LYS A 58 8.00 3.07 5.37
CA LYS A 58 8.22 4.37 4.77
C LYS A 58 7.39 4.55 3.51
N PHE A 59 6.72 5.68 3.41
CA PHE A 59 5.93 6.10 2.25
C PHE A 59 6.69 7.12 1.42
N THR A 60 6.40 7.15 0.12
CA THR A 60 6.89 8.14 -0.86
C THR A 60 5.70 8.67 -1.66
N PHE A 61 5.89 9.61 -2.58
CA PHE A 61 4.89 9.88 -3.60
C PHE A 61 4.87 8.77 -4.65
N CYS A 62 3.69 8.41 -5.17
CA CYS A 62 3.55 7.29 -6.11
C CYS A 62 4.33 7.46 -7.42
N ASN A 63 4.70 8.68 -7.79
CA ASN A 63 5.48 8.96 -9.01
C ASN A 63 6.99 8.95 -8.80
N GLU A 64 7.47 8.81 -7.56
CA GLU A 64 8.87 9.02 -7.18
C GLU A 64 9.56 7.77 -6.63
N GLY A 65 8.82 6.66 -6.48
CA GLY A 65 9.37 5.47 -5.84
C GLY A 65 8.56 4.22 -6.07
N SER A 66 8.60 3.32 -5.08
CA SER A 66 7.84 2.08 -5.10
C SER A 66 6.34 2.36 -5.08
N GLN A 67 5.60 1.72 -5.98
CA GLN A 67 4.14 1.75 -5.99
C GLN A 67 3.51 0.92 -4.84
N GLN A 68 4.33 0.31 -3.99
CA GLN A 68 3.87 -0.54 -2.88
C GLN A 68 3.33 0.29 -1.72
N ASN A 69 4.09 1.32 -1.28
CA ASN A 69 3.71 2.18 -0.17
C ASN A 69 3.89 3.63 -0.59
N CYS A 70 2.84 4.24 -1.09
CA CYS A 70 2.94 5.60 -1.63
C CYS A 70 1.63 6.37 -1.51
N VAL A 71 1.72 7.70 -1.55
CA VAL A 71 0.60 8.63 -1.52
C VAL A 71 0.22 9.02 -2.94
N VAL A 72 -1.03 8.77 -3.31
CA VAL A 72 -1.61 9.14 -4.61
C VAL A 72 -2.06 10.60 -4.56
N ASP A 73 -2.91 10.94 -3.58
CA ASP A 73 -3.49 12.25 -3.31
C ASP A 73 -3.75 12.43 -1.80
N GLY A 74 -4.51 13.46 -1.41
CA GLY A 74 -4.72 13.79 0.00
C GLY A 74 -5.54 12.79 0.79
N ASP A 75 -6.28 11.89 0.13
CA ASP A 75 -7.11 10.86 0.79
C ASP A 75 -6.94 9.46 0.20
N THR A 76 -5.93 9.25 -0.63
CA THR A 76 -5.71 7.96 -1.30
C THR A 76 -4.24 7.55 -1.23
N ILE A 77 -3.99 6.34 -0.74
CA ILE A 77 -2.66 5.74 -0.64
C ILE A 77 -2.62 4.36 -1.30
N HIS A 78 -1.41 3.89 -1.62
CA HIS A 78 -1.13 2.47 -1.75
C HIS A 78 -0.43 1.98 -0.49
N PHE A 79 -0.87 0.85 0.02
CA PHE A 79 -0.22 0.13 1.11
C PHE A 79 -0.07 -1.34 0.71
N SER A 80 1.17 -1.82 0.66
CA SER A 80 1.52 -3.16 0.16
C SER A 80 0.89 -3.45 -1.22
N GLY A 81 0.84 -2.44 -2.09
CA GLY A 81 0.23 -2.52 -3.43
C GLY A 81 -1.30 -2.41 -3.47
N ILE A 82 -1.96 -2.41 -2.33
CA ILE A 82 -3.43 -2.27 -2.24
C ILE A 82 -3.79 -0.78 -2.22
N LYS A 83 -4.71 -0.38 -3.10
CA LYS A 83 -5.21 0.99 -3.13
C LYS A 83 -6.25 1.20 -2.02
N ILE A 84 -5.98 2.16 -1.15
CA ILE A 84 -6.80 2.50 0.01
C ILE A 84 -7.30 3.94 -0.12
N ARG A 85 -8.61 4.13 0.07
CA ARG A 85 -9.21 5.44 0.29
C ARG A 85 -9.44 5.65 1.78
N VAL A 86 -8.95 6.78 2.30
CA VAL A 86 -9.21 7.23 3.67
C VAL A 86 -10.68 7.65 3.75
N GLU A 87 -11.50 6.87 4.46
CA GLU A 87 -12.97 6.93 4.35
C GLU A 87 -13.63 8.09 5.10
N ASP A 88 -12.98 8.61 6.13
CA ASP A 88 -13.52 9.63 7.03
C ASP A 88 -13.37 11.06 6.53
N ILE A 89 -12.61 11.27 5.47
CA ILE A 89 -12.32 12.59 4.91
C ILE A 89 -12.61 12.71 3.42
N ASP A 90 -12.71 13.95 2.97
CA ASP A 90 -12.73 14.38 1.58
C ASP A 90 -11.68 15.47 1.41
N THR A 91 -10.78 15.33 0.43
CA THR A 91 -9.71 16.28 0.15
C THR A 91 -9.91 16.95 -1.22
N PRO A 92 -9.30 18.13 -1.45
CA PRO A 92 -9.32 18.76 -2.77
C PRO A 92 -8.65 17.87 -3.81
N GLU A 93 -9.24 17.81 -5.00
CA GLU A 93 -8.73 17.01 -6.13
C GLU A 93 -7.44 17.60 -6.70
N ILE A 94 -6.53 16.74 -7.15
CA ILE A 94 -5.27 17.16 -7.80
C ILE A 94 -5.22 16.80 -9.30
N HIS A 95 -6.08 15.89 -9.76
CA HIS A 95 -6.16 15.51 -11.18
C HIS A 95 -7.34 16.16 -11.87
N ASP A 96 -8.54 16.10 -11.26
CA ASP A 96 -9.78 16.63 -11.80
C ASP A 96 -10.22 17.93 -11.09
N TYR A 97 -9.23 18.74 -10.68
CA TYR A 97 -9.46 20.01 -9.98
C TYR A 97 -10.28 21.00 -10.83
N LYS A 98 -11.10 21.82 -10.17
CA LYS A 98 -11.98 22.81 -10.83
C LYS A 98 -11.38 24.21 -10.85
N CYS A 99 -10.39 24.48 -10.01
CA CYS A 99 -9.70 25.76 -9.95
C CYS A 99 -8.30 25.61 -9.33
N GLU A 100 -7.43 26.60 -9.57
CA GLU A 100 -6.06 26.67 -9.03
C GLU A 100 -5.99 26.55 -7.50
N GLN A 101 -6.99 27.08 -6.80
CA GLN A 101 -7.03 27.00 -5.33
C GLN A 101 -7.24 25.56 -4.86
N GLU A 102 -8.12 24.82 -5.54
CA GLU A 102 -8.34 23.39 -5.26
C GLU A 102 -7.06 22.60 -5.48
N LEU A 103 -6.41 22.75 -6.64
CA LEU A 103 -5.14 22.11 -6.94
C LEU A 103 -4.08 22.38 -5.85
N LYS A 104 -3.88 23.66 -5.48
CA LYS A 104 -2.90 24.05 -4.47
C LYS A 104 -3.18 23.43 -3.10
N ARG A 105 -4.45 23.39 -2.68
CA ARG A 105 -4.86 22.72 -1.43
C ARG A 105 -4.67 21.22 -1.52
N GLY A 106 -5.05 20.58 -2.63
CA GLY A 106 -4.89 19.15 -2.84
C GLY A 106 -3.43 18.73 -2.78
N LEU A 107 -2.52 19.48 -3.41
CA LEU A 107 -1.08 19.23 -3.33
C LEU A 107 -0.54 19.37 -1.90
N ARG A 108 -1.04 20.34 -1.13
CA ARG A 108 -0.68 20.49 0.29
C ARG A 108 -1.22 19.33 1.13
N ALA A 109 -2.48 18.91 0.91
CA ALA A 109 -3.09 17.77 1.58
C ALA A 109 -2.28 16.48 1.31
N LYS A 110 -1.91 16.25 0.05
CA LYS A 110 -1.05 15.13 -0.36
C LYS A 110 0.30 15.13 0.37
N SER A 111 0.98 16.28 0.39
CA SER A 111 2.27 16.40 1.07
C SER A 111 2.14 16.18 2.57
N ARG A 112 1.08 16.74 3.18
CA ARG A 112 0.85 16.60 4.61
C ARG A 112 0.48 15.17 5.02
N LEU A 113 -0.31 14.47 4.20
CA LEU A 113 -0.59 13.04 4.42
C LEU A 113 0.70 12.23 4.39
N LEU A 114 1.62 12.49 3.45
CA LEU A 114 2.91 11.81 3.39
C LEU A 114 3.74 12.03 4.66
N GLU A 115 3.77 13.25 5.19
CA GLU A 115 4.44 13.57 6.45
C GLU A 115 3.81 12.77 7.60
N LEU A 116 2.47 12.84 7.74
CA LEU A 116 1.74 12.12 8.78
C LEU A 116 2.01 10.61 8.73
N LEU A 117 2.04 9.99 7.57
CA LEU A 117 2.34 8.56 7.42
C LEU A 117 3.76 8.22 7.87
N ASN A 118 4.71 9.12 7.66
CA ASN A 118 6.13 8.92 7.97
C ASN A 118 6.55 9.38 9.38
N GLU A 119 5.67 10.01 10.15
CA GLU A 119 5.93 10.40 11.53
C GLU A 119 6.09 9.22 12.50
N GLY A 120 5.60 8.03 12.14
CA GLY A 120 5.72 6.82 12.93
C GLY A 120 4.61 5.81 12.65
N PRO A 121 4.59 4.69 13.38
CA PRO A 121 3.62 3.63 13.15
C PRO A 121 2.18 4.09 13.28
N PHE A 122 1.31 3.56 12.43
CA PHE A 122 -0.13 3.80 12.46
C PHE A 122 -0.90 2.51 12.19
N THR A 123 -2.18 2.49 12.48
CA THR A 123 -3.05 1.34 12.29
C THR A 123 -4.05 1.63 11.17
N ILE A 124 -4.19 0.69 10.25
CA ILE A 124 -5.20 0.70 9.19
C ILE A 124 -6.41 -0.07 9.71
N VAL A 125 -7.55 0.58 9.79
CA VAL A 125 -8.78 0.06 10.41
C VAL A 125 -9.89 -0.04 9.38
N SER A 126 -10.55 -1.21 9.28
CA SER A 126 -11.81 -1.36 8.57
C SER A 126 -12.97 -0.95 9.49
N ASN A 127 -13.95 -0.24 8.94
CA ASN A 127 -15.11 0.24 9.71
C ASN A 127 -16.24 -0.80 9.81
N GLY A 128 -16.07 -1.97 9.17
CA GLY A 128 -17.09 -3.05 9.16
C GLY A 128 -18.30 -2.79 8.25
N GLY A 129 -18.30 -1.69 7.49
CA GLY A 129 -19.24 -1.38 6.42
C GLY A 129 -18.78 -1.94 5.07
N ASP A 130 -19.09 -1.22 4.00
CA ASP A 130 -18.60 -1.56 2.66
C ASP A 130 -17.07 -1.59 2.66
N ASP A 131 -16.50 -2.71 2.20
CA ASP A 131 -15.05 -2.91 2.23
C ASP A 131 -14.36 -2.17 1.09
N GLU A 132 -15.09 -1.91 0.00
CA GLU A 132 -14.60 -1.25 -1.22
C GLU A 132 -15.58 -0.21 -1.73
N ASP A 133 -15.04 0.81 -2.36
CA ASP A 133 -15.86 1.74 -3.15
C ASP A 133 -16.07 1.23 -4.59
N ARG A 134 -16.89 1.97 -5.34
CA ARG A 134 -17.20 1.64 -6.75
C ARG A 134 -15.99 1.61 -7.69
N TYR A 135 -14.83 2.10 -7.24
CA TYR A 135 -13.57 2.10 -7.98
C TYR A 135 -12.62 0.99 -7.52
N GLY A 136 -13.07 0.09 -6.62
CA GLY A 136 -12.26 -1.00 -6.07
C GLY A 136 -11.20 -0.56 -5.06
N ARG A 137 -11.32 0.65 -4.49
CA ARG A 137 -10.43 1.12 -3.43
C ARG A 137 -10.94 0.60 -2.09
N LYS A 138 -10.06 0.04 -1.26
CA LYS A 138 -10.41 -0.35 0.12
C LYS A 138 -10.72 0.89 0.96
N LEU A 139 -11.84 0.87 1.67
CA LEU A 139 -12.25 1.95 2.57
C LEU A 139 -11.68 1.70 3.95
N ARG A 140 -10.78 2.58 4.40
CA ARG A 140 -10.08 2.41 5.69
C ARG A 140 -9.89 3.75 6.39
N ARG A 141 -9.80 3.68 7.72
CA ARG A 141 -9.29 4.77 8.55
C ARG A 141 -7.83 4.52 8.88
N LEU A 142 -7.07 5.59 8.93
CA LEU A 142 -5.66 5.57 9.33
C LEU A 142 -5.56 6.16 10.74
N MET A 143 -5.21 5.35 11.72
CA MET A 143 -5.28 5.73 13.14
C MET A 143 -3.91 5.73 13.79
N ARG A 144 -3.59 6.77 14.56
CA ARG A 144 -2.44 6.83 15.46
C ARG A 144 -2.88 7.29 16.84
N ASN A 145 -2.52 6.55 17.89
CA ASN A 145 -2.88 6.88 19.28
C ASN A 145 -4.38 7.18 19.47
N LYS A 146 -5.27 6.43 18.81
CA LYS A 146 -6.72 6.60 18.79
C LYS A 146 -7.24 7.84 18.05
N HIS A 147 -6.35 8.61 17.41
CA HIS A 147 -6.69 9.73 16.53
C HIS A 147 -6.64 9.32 15.07
N SER A 148 -7.59 9.80 14.25
CA SER A 148 -7.50 9.64 12.79
C SER A 148 -6.44 10.60 12.23
N LEU A 149 -5.58 10.10 11.32
CA LEU A 149 -4.70 10.97 10.55
C LEU A 149 -5.50 11.89 9.62
N GLY A 150 -6.71 11.46 9.24
CA GLY A 150 -7.68 12.30 8.52
C GLY A 150 -8.13 13.50 9.35
N ASP A 151 -8.36 13.32 10.65
CA ASP A 151 -8.73 14.43 11.54
C ASP A 151 -7.64 15.52 11.58
N SER A 152 -6.36 15.13 11.57
CA SER A 152 -5.26 16.11 11.49
C SER A 152 -5.33 16.97 10.23
N LEU A 153 -5.66 16.37 9.07
CA LEU A 153 -5.86 17.13 7.83
C LEU A 153 -7.09 18.04 7.89
N VAL A 154 -8.15 17.63 8.58
CA VAL A 154 -9.35 18.45 8.79
C VAL A 154 -9.02 19.65 9.67
N ASP A 155 -8.33 19.44 10.77
CA ASP A 155 -7.93 20.50 11.71
C ASP A 155 -7.00 21.54 11.07
N GLU A 156 -6.18 21.11 10.12
CA GLU A 156 -5.30 21.98 9.33
C GLU A 156 -6.02 22.64 8.12
N GLY A 157 -7.32 22.38 7.92
CA GLY A 157 -8.11 22.92 6.80
C GLY A 157 -7.72 22.37 5.41
N LEU A 158 -7.05 21.20 5.38
CA LEU A 158 -6.61 20.50 4.18
C LEU A 158 -7.60 19.42 3.72
N ALA A 159 -8.53 19.04 4.60
CA ALA A 159 -9.60 18.09 4.34
C ALA A 159 -10.91 18.59 4.95
N ARG A 160 -12.00 17.92 4.64
CA ARG A 160 -13.31 18.02 5.31
C ARG A 160 -13.74 16.64 5.77
N ARG A 161 -14.60 16.58 6.78
CA ARG A 161 -15.19 15.30 7.17
C ARG A 161 -16.11 14.81 6.04
N TYR A 162 -15.98 13.56 5.67
CA TYR A 162 -16.80 12.97 4.60
C TYR A 162 -18.30 13.07 4.91
N ALA A 163 -18.69 12.93 6.17
CA ALA A 163 -20.08 13.04 6.63
C ALA A 163 -20.71 14.42 6.42
N GLU A 164 -19.93 15.47 6.21
CA GLU A 164 -20.43 16.83 5.94
C GLU A 164 -20.90 17.04 4.50
N GLY A 165 -20.73 16.03 3.65
CA GLY A 165 -21.06 16.08 2.24
C GLY A 165 -20.04 16.86 1.40
N ARG A 166 -20.09 16.63 0.09
CA ARG A 166 -19.18 17.28 -0.87
C ARG A 166 -19.62 18.71 -1.14
N ARG A 167 -18.68 19.63 -1.06
CA ARG A 167 -18.84 21.05 -1.40
C ARG A 167 -17.68 21.49 -2.28
N SER A 168 -17.88 22.55 -3.09
CA SER A 168 -16.78 23.11 -3.89
C SER A 168 -15.59 23.51 -3.02
N TRP A 169 -14.39 23.28 -3.52
CA TRP A 169 -13.13 23.77 -2.97
C TRP A 169 -12.71 25.10 -3.61
N CYS A 170 -13.45 25.53 -4.64
CA CYS A 170 -13.29 26.83 -5.29
C CYS A 170 -14.18 27.88 -4.58
N LEU A 171 -13.62 29.06 -4.34
CA LEU A 171 -14.33 30.23 -3.82
C LEU A 171 -14.86 31.07 -4.99
#